data_9a5d4bd57d570c4c89d2fbe55080d13f
#
_entry.id   9a5d4bd57d570c4c89d2fbe55080d13f
#
_cell.length_a   1.000
_cell.length_b   1.000
_cell.length_c   1.000
_cell.angle_alpha   90.00
_cell.angle_beta   90.00
_cell.angle_gamma   90.00
#
_symmetry.space_group_name_H-M   'P 1'
#
loop_
_entity.id
_entity.type
_entity.pdbx_description
1 polymer ?
#
loop_
_entity_poly.entity_id
_entity_poly.type
_entity_poly.pdbx_seq_one_letter_code
_entity_poly.pdbx_strand_id
1 'polypeptide(L)'
;AAQADVAAEVLDDLNLKAFFFVNSHQFEKKAGMLECCRYFRNNYFKNIEEFNKFFLQKLDFFYPQKNLKKFLDLNKNKIKKMKKMFSFYSNKDIQFRIVRDYLLDNDEYILLLTKLFKLKKFNFKQINFDLFLNKKNLRELSNNGHEIGLHSHSHPIPITKLSRKNIH
;
A
#
# COMPACT_ATOMS: atom_id res chain seq x y z
N ALA A 1 -11.36 6.22 -10.37
CA ALA A 1 -10.12 5.51 -10.04
C ALA A 1 -9.52 4.89 -11.30
N ALA A 2 -8.18 4.80 -11.41
CA ALA A 2 -7.51 4.31 -12.63
C ALA A 2 -8.01 2.95 -13.15
N GLN A 3 -8.56 2.11 -12.29
CA GLN A 3 -9.20 0.85 -12.71
C GLN A 3 -10.46 1.08 -13.55
N ALA A 4 -11.30 2.06 -13.21
CA ALA A 4 -12.50 2.38 -13.99
C ALA A 4 -12.20 3.33 -15.13
N ASP A 5 -11.31 4.31 -14.92
CA ASP A 5 -11.09 5.42 -15.86
C ASP A 5 -10.11 5.05 -16.98
N VAL A 6 -9.27 4.02 -16.78
CA VAL A 6 -8.24 3.62 -17.75
C VAL A 6 -8.33 2.13 -18.08
N ALA A 7 -8.26 1.27 -17.05
CA ALA A 7 -8.18 -0.17 -17.31
C ALA A 7 -9.48 -0.72 -17.91
N ALA A 8 -10.65 -0.25 -17.48
CA ALA A 8 -11.92 -0.70 -18.00
C ALA A 8 -12.10 -0.28 -19.47
N GLU A 9 -11.74 0.95 -19.84
CA GLU A 9 -11.80 1.41 -21.24
C GLU A 9 -10.95 0.51 -22.14
N VAL A 10 -9.70 0.24 -21.77
CA VAL A 10 -8.81 -0.63 -22.53
C VAL A 10 -9.37 -2.05 -22.67
N LEU A 11 -9.97 -2.59 -21.60
CA LEU A 11 -10.58 -3.93 -21.63
C LEU A 11 -11.83 -3.95 -22.54
N ASP A 12 -12.65 -2.91 -22.48
CA ASP A 12 -13.84 -2.79 -23.32
C ASP A 12 -13.46 -2.63 -24.80
N ASP A 13 -12.46 -1.82 -25.13
CA ASP A 13 -11.94 -1.68 -26.50
C ASP A 13 -11.41 -3.00 -27.07
N LEU A 14 -10.83 -3.83 -26.22
CA LEU A 14 -10.34 -5.15 -26.58
C LEU A 14 -11.43 -6.26 -26.50
N ASN A 15 -12.67 -5.90 -26.15
CA ASN A 15 -13.77 -6.82 -25.88
C ASN A 15 -13.42 -7.91 -24.85
N LEU A 16 -12.65 -7.55 -23.83
CA LEU A 16 -12.25 -8.43 -22.74
C LEU A 16 -13.05 -8.12 -21.48
N LYS A 17 -13.45 -9.18 -20.75
CA LYS A 17 -14.11 -9.05 -19.45
C LYS A 17 -13.15 -9.43 -18.32
N ALA A 18 -13.28 -8.75 -17.18
CA ALA A 18 -12.38 -8.91 -16.04
C ALA A 18 -13.14 -8.92 -14.71
N PHE A 19 -12.48 -9.44 -13.67
CA PHE A 19 -12.91 -9.30 -12.29
C PHE A 19 -12.28 -8.07 -11.65
N PHE A 20 -13.10 -7.21 -11.05
CA PHE A 20 -12.67 -6.06 -10.27
C PHE A 20 -12.90 -6.33 -8.79
N PHE A 21 -11.83 -6.61 -8.06
CA PHE A 21 -11.89 -6.88 -6.64
C PHE A 21 -11.81 -5.59 -5.82
N VAL A 22 -12.79 -5.36 -4.94
CA VAL A 22 -12.93 -4.12 -4.16
C VAL A 22 -12.93 -4.38 -2.66
N ASN A 23 -12.29 -3.47 -1.92
CA ASN A 23 -12.36 -3.43 -0.47
C ASN A 23 -13.58 -2.63 -0.02
N SER A 24 -14.39 -3.15 0.89
CA SER A 24 -15.63 -2.48 1.26
C SER A 24 -15.45 -1.24 2.14
N HIS A 25 -14.31 -1.09 2.86
CA HIS A 25 -14.04 0.09 3.70
C HIS A 25 -14.01 1.42 2.92
N GLN A 26 -13.68 1.38 1.63
CA GLN A 26 -13.69 2.59 0.78
C GLN A 26 -15.05 3.28 0.69
N PHE A 27 -16.15 2.54 0.93
CA PHE A 27 -17.51 3.08 0.93
C PHE A 27 -17.87 3.80 2.23
N GLU A 28 -17.03 3.73 3.26
CA GLU A 28 -17.20 4.45 4.53
C GLU A 28 -16.68 5.90 4.49
N LYS A 29 -16.29 6.40 3.32
CA LYS A 29 -15.70 7.74 3.11
C LYS A 29 -14.44 7.99 3.94
N LYS A 30 -13.67 6.94 4.24
CA LYS A 30 -12.38 7.03 4.93
C LYS A 30 -11.31 6.43 4.05
N ALA A 31 -10.28 7.20 3.74
CA ALA A 31 -9.09 6.66 3.08
C ALA A 31 -8.35 5.75 4.05
N GLY A 32 -8.13 4.50 3.67
CA GLY A 32 -7.30 3.59 4.43
C GLY A 32 -5.84 4.06 4.48
N MET A 33 -5.11 3.70 5.53
CA MET A 33 -3.70 4.09 5.69
C MET A 33 -2.82 3.58 4.53
N LEU A 34 -3.16 2.42 3.96
CA LEU A 34 -2.45 1.85 2.82
C LEU A 34 -2.55 2.76 1.58
N GLU A 35 -3.74 3.23 1.27
CA GLU A 35 -4.00 4.13 0.14
C GLU A 35 -3.39 5.50 0.38
N CYS A 36 -3.49 6.02 1.60
CA CYS A 36 -2.80 7.25 2.00
C CYS A 36 -1.28 7.14 1.78
N CYS A 37 -0.68 6.02 2.18
CA CYS A 37 0.74 5.77 1.99
C CYS A 37 1.11 5.65 0.49
N ARG A 38 0.29 4.97 -0.32
CA ARG A 38 0.49 4.86 -1.78
C ARG A 38 0.42 6.22 -2.44
N TYR A 39 -0.61 7.02 -2.13
CA TYR A 39 -0.76 8.37 -2.65
C TYR A 39 0.42 9.26 -2.24
N PHE A 40 0.76 9.29 -0.95
CA PHE A 40 1.90 10.03 -0.42
C PHE A 40 3.20 9.69 -1.14
N ARG A 41 3.49 8.39 -1.27
CA ARG A 41 4.69 7.91 -1.95
C ARG A 41 4.77 8.36 -3.40
N ASN A 42 3.65 8.33 -4.12
CA ASN A 42 3.63 8.62 -5.56
C ASN A 42 3.60 10.12 -5.87
N ASN A 43 3.13 10.98 -4.94
CA ASN A 43 2.95 12.40 -5.20
C ASN A 43 3.96 13.30 -4.47
N TYR A 44 4.65 12.80 -3.44
CA TYR A 44 5.58 13.58 -2.63
C TYR A 44 7.05 13.21 -2.83
N PHE A 45 7.32 12.24 -3.69
CA PHE A 45 8.67 11.78 -4.05
C PHE A 45 8.77 11.58 -5.56
N LYS A 46 9.96 11.81 -6.12
CA LYS A 46 10.21 11.62 -7.56
C LYS A 46 10.03 10.17 -8.01
N ASN A 47 10.32 9.24 -7.11
CA ASN A 47 10.23 7.81 -7.36
C ASN A 47 10.20 7.05 -6.03
N ILE A 48 9.95 5.74 -6.14
CA ILE A 48 9.85 4.83 -4.98
C ILE A 48 11.17 4.70 -4.21
N GLU A 49 12.29 4.84 -4.88
CA GLU A 49 13.63 4.73 -4.28
C GLU A 49 13.88 5.90 -3.33
N GLU A 50 13.49 7.12 -3.72
CA GLU A 50 13.58 8.31 -2.87
C GLU A 50 12.71 8.18 -1.62
N PHE A 51 11.46 7.69 -1.77
CA PHE A 51 10.59 7.40 -0.63
C PHE A 51 11.22 6.37 0.31
N ASN A 52 11.71 5.26 -0.20
CA ASN A 52 12.30 4.19 0.60
C ASN A 52 13.54 4.68 1.35
N LYS A 53 14.38 5.47 0.71
CA LYS A 53 15.55 6.11 1.34
C LYS A 53 15.11 7.03 2.48
N PHE A 54 14.13 7.91 2.21
CA PHE A 54 13.58 8.84 3.22
C PHE A 54 12.96 8.08 4.39
N PHE A 55 12.17 7.05 4.12
CA PHE A 55 11.55 6.23 5.16
C PHE A 55 12.58 5.59 6.08
N LEU A 56 13.61 4.95 5.52
CA LEU A 56 14.66 4.28 6.31
C LEU A 56 15.48 5.29 7.13
N GLN A 57 15.82 6.45 6.56
CA GLN A 57 16.51 7.51 7.29
C GLN A 57 15.69 8.04 8.47
N LYS A 58 14.39 8.25 8.27
CA LYS A 58 13.49 8.75 9.32
C LYS A 58 13.16 7.68 10.37
N LEU A 59 13.12 6.42 9.99
CA LEU A 59 13.03 5.34 10.94
C LEU A 59 14.24 5.33 11.90
N ASP A 60 15.45 5.40 11.35
CA ASP A 60 16.69 5.42 12.14
C ASP A 60 16.74 6.63 13.07
N PHE A 61 16.27 7.79 12.60
CA PHE A 61 16.19 9.02 13.38
C PHE A 61 15.14 8.95 14.51
N PHE A 62 13.92 8.48 14.24
CA PHE A 62 12.82 8.46 15.23
C PHE A 62 12.86 7.26 16.18
N TYR A 63 13.52 6.18 15.77
CA TYR A 63 13.57 4.92 16.51
C TYR A 63 14.99 4.35 16.53
N PRO A 64 16.00 5.11 17.06
CA PRO A 64 17.40 4.66 17.08
C PRO A 64 17.60 3.35 17.84
N GLN A 65 16.74 3.08 18.85
CA GLN A 65 16.75 1.83 19.62
C GLN A 65 16.45 0.58 18.77
N LYS A 66 15.79 0.72 17.61
CA LYS A 66 15.53 -0.39 16.67
C LYS A 66 16.81 -0.86 15.97
N ASN A 67 17.88 -0.07 16.02
CA ASN A 67 19.19 -0.37 15.43
C ASN A 67 19.06 -0.93 14.02
N LEU A 68 18.55 -0.09 13.11
CA LEU A 68 18.25 -0.44 11.71
C LEU A 68 19.45 -1.13 11.02
N LYS A 69 20.66 -0.64 11.25
CA LYS A 69 21.88 -1.21 10.66
C LYS A 69 22.07 -2.67 11.08
N LYS A 70 22.04 -2.93 12.39
CA LYS A 70 22.18 -4.30 12.94
C LYS A 70 21.06 -5.21 12.42
N PHE A 71 19.83 -4.73 12.38
CA PHE A 71 18.70 -5.49 11.85
C PHE A 71 18.90 -5.87 10.38
N LEU A 72 19.29 -4.93 9.52
CA LEU A 72 19.56 -5.21 8.10
C LEU A 72 20.73 -6.16 7.91
N ASP A 73 21.78 -6.05 8.73
CA ASP A 73 22.93 -6.97 8.70
C ASP A 73 22.52 -8.40 9.05
N LEU A 74 21.73 -8.59 10.08
CA LEU A 74 21.19 -9.91 10.46
C LEU A 74 20.27 -10.51 9.38
N ASN A 75 19.62 -9.68 8.58
CA ASN A 75 18.68 -10.11 7.53
C ASN A 75 19.31 -10.14 6.12
N LYS A 76 20.64 -10.01 5.96
CA LYS A 76 21.32 -10.01 4.65
C LYS A 76 20.95 -11.19 3.76
N ASN A 77 20.89 -12.40 4.31
CA ASN A 77 20.55 -13.60 3.55
C ASN A 77 19.09 -13.57 3.07
N LYS A 78 18.18 -13.08 3.90
CA LYS A 78 16.76 -12.89 3.53
C LYS A 78 16.62 -11.84 2.42
N ILE A 79 17.36 -10.72 2.52
CA ILE A 79 17.41 -9.68 1.49
C ILE A 79 17.87 -10.26 0.15
N LYS A 80 18.99 -11.02 0.15
CA LYS A 80 19.51 -11.69 -1.05
C LYS A 80 18.49 -12.65 -1.66
N LYS A 81 17.84 -13.48 -0.84
CA LYS A 81 16.81 -14.42 -1.28
C LYS A 81 15.61 -13.68 -1.92
N MET A 82 15.12 -12.63 -1.27
CA MET A 82 14.02 -11.81 -1.82
C MET A 82 14.42 -11.12 -3.12
N LYS A 83 15.66 -10.62 -3.24
CA LYS A 83 16.15 -10.02 -4.49
C LYS A 83 16.18 -11.02 -5.63
N LYS A 84 16.56 -12.27 -5.37
CA LYS A 84 16.55 -13.35 -6.36
C LYS A 84 15.12 -13.71 -6.80
N MET A 85 14.18 -13.77 -5.85
CA MET A 85 12.77 -14.10 -6.12
C MET A 85 12.01 -12.97 -6.82
N PHE A 86 12.34 -11.71 -6.50
CA PHE A 86 11.65 -10.49 -6.96
C PHE A 86 12.67 -9.54 -7.60
N SER A 87 13.24 -9.94 -8.73
CA SER A 87 14.32 -9.22 -9.42
C SER A 87 13.97 -7.79 -9.80
N PHE A 88 12.68 -7.49 -9.99
CA PHE A 88 12.15 -6.17 -10.33
C PHE A 88 12.14 -5.17 -9.16
N TYR A 89 12.30 -5.62 -7.90
CA TYR A 89 12.44 -4.69 -6.77
C TYR A 89 13.88 -4.20 -6.62
N SER A 90 14.06 -2.91 -6.30
CA SER A 90 15.36 -2.37 -5.92
C SER A 90 15.82 -2.89 -4.54
N ASN A 91 17.11 -2.72 -4.23
CA ASN A 91 17.62 -3.08 -2.90
C ASN A 91 16.93 -2.28 -1.79
N LYS A 92 16.63 -0.99 -2.03
CA LYS A 92 15.94 -0.13 -1.06
C LYS A 92 14.48 -0.56 -0.88
N ASP A 93 13.82 -0.98 -1.94
CA ASP A 93 12.46 -1.50 -1.87
C ASP A 93 12.38 -2.78 -1.02
N ILE A 94 13.33 -3.70 -1.21
CA ILE A 94 13.42 -4.92 -0.40
C ILE A 94 13.73 -4.59 1.08
N GLN A 95 14.66 -3.68 1.34
CA GLN A 95 14.97 -3.23 2.69
C GLN A 95 13.74 -2.62 3.37
N PHE A 96 13.05 -1.72 2.67
CA PHE A 96 11.79 -1.12 3.16
C PHE A 96 10.76 -2.19 3.53
N ARG A 97 10.53 -3.19 2.65
CA ARG A 97 9.56 -4.27 2.89
C ARG A 97 9.94 -5.12 4.11
N ILE A 98 11.20 -5.51 4.21
CA ILE A 98 11.69 -6.30 5.36
C ILE A 98 11.58 -5.51 6.66
N VAL A 99 11.91 -4.24 6.65
CA VAL A 99 11.77 -3.36 7.82
C VAL A 99 10.29 -3.22 8.22
N ARG A 100 9.42 -2.93 7.27
CA ARG A 100 7.97 -2.81 7.51
C ARG A 100 7.38 -4.10 8.08
N ASP A 101 7.76 -5.25 7.53
CA ASP A 101 7.10 -6.52 7.81
C ASP A 101 7.68 -7.28 9.01
N TYR A 102 8.92 -6.95 9.42
CA TYR A 102 9.66 -7.73 10.44
C TYR A 102 10.34 -6.91 11.54
N LEU A 103 10.56 -5.61 11.36
CA LEU A 103 11.15 -4.74 12.39
C LEU A 103 10.11 -3.91 13.12
N LEU A 104 9.09 -3.45 12.41
CA LEU A 104 8.01 -2.64 12.94
C LEU A 104 6.77 -3.52 13.20
N ASP A 105 6.07 -3.24 14.27
CA ASP A 105 4.68 -3.65 14.39
C ASP A 105 3.77 -2.67 13.61
N ASN A 106 2.46 -3.01 13.54
CA ASN A 106 1.51 -2.22 12.77
C ASN A 106 1.36 -0.79 13.32
N ASP A 107 1.35 -0.64 14.63
CA ASP A 107 1.14 0.67 15.28
C ASP A 107 2.37 1.56 15.11
N GLU A 108 3.56 1.00 15.27
CA GLU A 108 4.83 1.68 15.00
C GLU A 108 4.92 2.14 13.54
N TYR A 109 4.50 1.29 12.60
CA TYR A 109 4.48 1.63 11.17
C TYR A 109 3.52 2.79 10.88
N ILE A 110 2.28 2.75 11.39
CA ILE A 110 1.29 3.81 11.25
C ILE A 110 1.78 5.11 11.89
N LEU A 111 2.36 5.02 13.09
CA LEU A 111 2.90 6.19 13.79
C LEU A 111 4.05 6.83 13.01
N LEU A 112 4.97 6.01 12.48
CA LEU A 112 6.06 6.50 11.63
C LEU A 112 5.51 7.18 10.39
N LEU A 113 4.58 6.56 9.65
CA LEU A 113 3.95 7.18 8.48
C LEU A 113 3.30 8.53 8.81
N THR A 114 2.60 8.61 9.94
CA THR A 114 1.97 9.86 10.40
C THR A 114 3.01 10.96 10.64
N LYS A 115 4.17 10.63 11.21
CA LYS A 115 5.30 11.57 11.35
C LYS A 115 5.84 11.99 10.00
N LEU A 116 5.98 11.07 9.03
CA LEU A 116 6.45 11.38 7.68
C LEU A 116 5.48 12.29 6.93
N PHE A 117 4.18 12.07 7.07
CA PHE A 117 3.13 12.93 6.52
C PHE A 117 3.27 14.37 7.04
N LYS A 118 3.43 14.52 8.36
CA LYS A 118 3.65 15.85 8.98
C LYS A 118 4.92 16.53 8.45
N LEU A 119 6.04 15.81 8.36
CA LEU A 119 7.31 16.36 7.84
C LEU A 119 7.20 16.89 6.41
N LYS A 120 6.40 16.23 5.58
CA LYS A 120 6.15 16.62 4.19
C LYS A 120 4.91 17.50 4.02
N LYS A 121 4.28 17.96 5.13
CA LYS A 121 3.03 18.74 5.12
C LYS A 121 1.90 18.05 4.33
N PHE A 122 1.89 16.74 4.31
CA PHE A 122 0.85 15.96 3.65
C PHE A 122 -0.40 15.90 4.52
N ASN A 123 -1.50 16.40 3.99
CA ASN A 123 -2.81 16.34 4.64
C ASN A 123 -3.68 15.25 3.99
N PHE A 124 -3.72 14.08 4.59
CA PHE A 124 -4.52 12.96 4.09
C PHE A 124 -6.04 13.20 4.11
N LYS A 125 -6.54 14.20 4.86
CA LYS A 125 -7.95 14.61 4.84
C LYS A 125 -8.34 15.28 3.51
N GLN A 126 -7.35 15.75 2.75
CA GLN A 126 -7.54 16.38 1.44
C GLN A 126 -7.39 15.38 0.28
N ILE A 127 -7.19 14.10 0.58
CA ILE A 127 -7.18 13.08 -0.47
C ILE A 127 -8.57 13.03 -1.07
N ASN A 128 -8.62 13.32 -2.37
CA ASN A 128 -9.85 13.21 -3.13
C ASN A 128 -10.28 11.73 -3.19
N PHE A 129 -11.54 11.46 -2.84
CA PHE A 129 -12.11 10.10 -2.87
C PHE A 129 -12.20 9.50 -4.27
N ASP A 130 -11.89 10.28 -5.32
CA ASP A 130 -11.75 9.80 -6.72
C ASP A 130 -10.62 8.76 -6.90
N LEU A 131 -9.77 8.56 -5.88
CA LEU A 131 -8.79 7.47 -5.87
C LEU A 131 -9.43 6.08 -5.81
N PHE A 132 -10.68 6.00 -5.37
CA PHE A 132 -11.37 4.73 -5.14
C PHE A 132 -12.50 4.54 -6.14
N LEU A 133 -12.81 3.28 -6.43
CA LEU A 133 -14.04 2.93 -7.13
C LEU A 133 -15.24 3.32 -6.27
N ASN A 134 -16.10 4.18 -6.78
CA ASN A 134 -17.35 4.54 -6.14
C ASN A 134 -18.50 3.66 -6.65
N LYS A 135 -19.68 3.80 -6.06
CA LYS A 135 -20.87 3.01 -6.44
C LYS A 135 -21.27 3.20 -7.91
N LYS A 136 -21.03 4.38 -8.49
CA LYS A 136 -21.29 4.66 -9.90
C LYS A 136 -20.35 3.84 -10.77
N ASN A 137 -19.03 3.91 -10.49
CA ASN A 137 -18.05 3.11 -11.21
C ASN A 137 -18.36 1.61 -11.18
N LEU A 138 -18.77 1.07 -10.02
CA LEU A 138 -19.11 -0.35 -9.90
C LEU A 138 -20.31 -0.74 -10.76
N ARG A 139 -21.35 0.13 -10.83
CA ARG A 139 -22.51 -0.10 -11.70
C ARG A 139 -22.12 -0.07 -13.18
N GLU A 140 -21.28 0.90 -13.58
CA GLU A 140 -20.78 1.02 -14.94
C GLU A 140 -19.99 -0.22 -15.34
N LEU A 141 -19.04 -0.66 -14.53
CA LEU A 141 -18.27 -1.88 -14.75
C LEU A 141 -19.18 -3.11 -14.89
N SER A 142 -20.17 -3.26 -14.01
CA SER A 142 -21.12 -4.37 -14.06
C SER A 142 -22.02 -4.32 -15.30
N ASN A 143 -22.49 -3.14 -15.67
CA ASN A 143 -23.30 -2.95 -16.88
C ASN A 143 -22.52 -3.25 -18.16
N ASN A 144 -21.21 -2.99 -18.16
CA ASN A 144 -20.32 -3.34 -19.25
C ASN A 144 -19.94 -4.84 -19.25
N GLY A 145 -20.48 -5.65 -18.31
CA GLY A 145 -20.27 -7.10 -18.28
C GLY A 145 -19.00 -7.53 -17.55
N HIS A 146 -18.36 -6.64 -16.78
CA HIS A 146 -17.30 -7.03 -15.86
C HIS A 146 -17.90 -7.58 -14.56
N GLU A 147 -17.16 -8.44 -13.87
CA GLU A 147 -17.54 -9.02 -12.59
C GLU A 147 -16.96 -8.21 -11.41
N ILE A 148 -17.79 -7.99 -10.38
CA ILE A 148 -17.35 -7.31 -9.15
C ILE A 148 -17.17 -8.34 -8.05
N GLY A 149 -15.95 -8.47 -7.55
CA GLY A 149 -15.58 -9.33 -6.44
C GLY A 149 -15.27 -8.56 -5.16
N LEU A 150 -15.48 -9.16 -4.00
CA LEU A 150 -15.07 -8.59 -2.72
C LEU A 150 -13.63 -9.00 -2.39
N HIS A 151 -12.84 -8.04 -1.89
CA HIS A 151 -11.45 -8.25 -1.50
C HIS A 151 -11.21 -7.82 -0.05
N SER A 152 -11.89 -8.45 0.88
CA SER A 152 -11.95 -8.12 2.31
C SER A 152 -12.51 -6.71 2.60
N HIS A 153 -12.71 -6.39 3.87
CA HIS A 153 -13.14 -5.05 4.29
C HIS A 153 -11.98 -4.05 4.24
N SER A 154 -10.88 -4.31 4.93
CA SER A 154 -9.80 -3.35 5.18
C SER A 154 -8.44 -3.74 4.61
N HIS A 155 -8.38 -4.79 3.80
CA HIS A 155 -7.12 -5.37 3.29
C HIS A 155 -6.10 -5.59 4.43
N PRO A 156 -6.43 -6.36 5.46
CA PRO A 156 -5.54 -6.57 6.60
C PRO A 156 -4.26 -7.31 6.16
N ILE A 157 -3.25 -7.27 7.02
CA ILE A 157 -2.09 -8.16 6.97
C ILE A 157 -2.58 -9.63 6.84
N PRO A 158 -1.78 -10.58 6.33
CA PRO A 158 -2.23 -11.93 6.03
C PRO A 158 -3.22 -12.47 7.06
N ILE A 159 -4.36 -12.94 6.60
CA ILE A 159 -5.47 -13.49 7.42
C ILE A 159 -4.95 -14.46 8.51
N THR A 160 -3.89 -15.21 8.21
CA THR A 160 -3.24 -16.12 9.15
C THR A 160 -2.63 -15.44 10.39
N LYS A 161 -2.45 -14.12 10.37
CA LYS A 161 -1.94 -13.32 11.50
C LYS A 161 -3.05 -12.61 12.27
N LEU A 162 -4.29 -12.70 11.83
CA LEU A 162 -5.43 -12.11 12.51
C LEU A 162 -5.91 -13.02 13.64
N SER A 163 -6.33 -12.42 14.75
CA SER A 163 -7.09 -13.15 15.76
C SER A 163 -8.46 -13.57 15.20
N ARG A 164 -9.04 -14.65 15.72
CA ARG A 164 -10.39 -15.11 15.30
C ARG A 164 -11.46 -14.02 15.38
N LYS A 165 -11.33 -13.07 16.31
CA LYS A 165 -12.25 -11.93 16.48
C LYS A 165 -12.16 -10.91 15.33
N ASN A 166 -11.07 -10.91 14.56
CA ASN A 166 -10.78 -9.93 13.50
C ASN A 166 -10.93 -10.52 12.09
N ILE A 167 -11.48 -11.73 11.98
CA ILE A 167 -11.71 -12.42 10.69
C ILE A 167 -13.13 -12.15 10.14
N HIS A 168 -13.94 -11.37 10.84
CA HIS A 168 -15.30 -11.02 10.44
C HIS A 168 -15.34 -9.76 9.60
#